data_7a57ed89914a78c59c7263fab7a62fd5
#
_entry.id   7a57ed89914a78c59c7263fab7a62fd5
#
_cell.length_a   1.000
_cell.length_b   1.000
_cell.length_c   1.000
_cell.angle_alpha   90.00
_cell.angle_beta   90.00
_cell.angle_gamma   90.00
#
_symmetry.space_group_name_H-M   'P 1'
#
loop_
_entity.id
_entity.type
_entity.pdbx_description
1 polymer ?
#
loop_
_entity_poly.entity_id
_entity_poly.type
_entity_poly.pdbx_seq_one_letter_code
_entity_poly.pdbx_strand_id
1 'polypeptide(L)'
;MTDVTGIRRILQIEEVDSESGLSEDLFFKVGETTNFIATKQYDTHAWHLNRLYKRGVGVEGRDGIFPVLFDMEIVGITLWNRKTGSAGTTTLDVQWLSASSSTEGSIFSTKPAFNINVGNQAYLIKDVLNDTVVAGPASGSTTPILSKTNFDAGDAMKLVIDSAMTGAEDCSLLIHFRPR
;
A
#
# COMPACT_ATOMS: atom_id res chain seq x y z
N MET A 1 -14.92 -27.19 30.14
CA MET A 1 -13.58 -27.12 29.50
C MET A 1 -13.57 -27.79 28.12
N THR A 2 -14.65 -27.66 27.43
CA THR A 2 -14.90 -28.37 26.16
C THR A 2 -14.65 -27.52 24.93
N ASP A 3 -14.37 -26.22 25.10
CA ASP A 3 -14.28 -25.31 23.95
C ASP A 3 -12.87 -24.91 23.54
N VAL A 4 -11.89 -25.41 24.25
CA VAL A 4 -10.49 -25.25 23.83
C VAL A 4 -10.23 -25.99 22.50
N THR A 5 -11.04 -27.02 22.21
CA THR A 5 -10.95 -27.78 20.96
C THR A 5 -11.43 -26.97 19.76
N GLY A 6 -12.47 -26.16 19.94
CA GLY A 6 -12.94 -25.22 18.90
C GLY A 6 -11.92 -24.12 18.61
N ILE A 7 -11.37 -23.52 19.65
CA ILE A 7 -10.34 -22.47 19.52
C ILE A 7 -9.05 -23.05 18.90
N ARG A 8 -8.67 -24.29 19.27
CA ARG A 8 -7.53 -24.94 18.64
C ARG A 8 -7.74 -25.17 17.14
N ARG A 9 -8.95 -25.53 16.73
CA ARG A 9 -9.26 -25.70 15.30
C ARG A 9 -9.24 -24.37 14.54
N ILE A 10 -9.67 -23.29 15.18
CA ILE A 10 -9.64 -21.95 14.60
C ILE A 10 -8.19 -21.44 14.47
N LEU A 11 -7.32 -21.84 15.39
CA LEU A 11 -5.91 -21.43 15.40
C LEU A 11 -4.97 -22.46 14.77
N GLN A 12 -5.48 -23.61 14.37
CA GLN A 12 -4.68 -24.61 13.69
C GLN A 12 -4.44 -24.14 12.25
N ILE A 13 -3.23 -23.71 12.00
CA ILE A 13 -2.73 -23.47 10.66
C ILE A 13 -2.38 -24.83 10.09
N GLU A 14 -3.12 -25.29 9.10
CA GLU A 14 -2.75 -26.48 8.36
C GLU A 14 -1.86 -26.07 7.19
N GLU A 15 -0.78 -26.78 7.02
CA GLU A 15 0.05 -26.67 5.84
C GLU A 15 -0.79 -27.05 4.63
N VAL A 16 -0.79 -26.21 3.63
CA VAL A 16 -1.59 -26.43 2.45
C VAL A 16 -1.00 -27.55 1.65
N ASP A 17 -1.84 -28.48 1.26
CA ASP A 17 -1.48 -29.55 0.36
C ASP A 17 -0.87 -28.99 -0.91
N SER A 18 0.31 -29.50 -1.27
CA SER A 18 1.04 -29.10 -2.48
C SER A 18 0.25 -29.26 -3.79
N GLU A 19 -0.82 -30.07 -3.75
CA GLU A 19 -1.72 -30.26 -4.89
C GLU A 19 -2.62 -29.05 -5.15
N SER A 20 -2.85 -28.20 -4.15
CA SER A 20 -3.72 -27.02 -4.31
C SER A 20 -3.05 -25.86 -5.02
N GLY A 21 -1.73 -25.89 -5.21
CA GLY A 21 -0.96 -24.78 -5.76
C GLY A 21 -0.91 -23.55 -4.84
N LEU A 22 -1.32 -23.70 -3.60
CA LEU A 22 -1.48 -22.64 -2.60
C LEU A 22 -0.49 -22.79 -1.46
N SER A 23 0.70 -23.31 -1.75
CA SER A 23 1.75 -23.64 -0.77
C SER A 23 2.22 -22.49 0.11
N GLU A 24 1.83 -21.27 -0.22
CA GLU A 24 2.16 -20.06 0.53
C GLU A 24 0.97 -19.46 1.26
N ASP A 25 -0.22 -20.07 1.16
CA ASP A 25 -1.41 -19.54 1.77
C ASP A 25 -1.68 -20.22 3.12
N LEU A 26 -2.10 -19.40 4.08
CA LEU A 26 -2.53 -19.89 5.38
C LEU A 26 -4.00 -20.26 5.34
N PHE A 27 -4.33 -21.48 5.77
CA PHE A 27 -5.69 -21.94 5.90
C PHE A 27 -6.06 -22.15 7.34
N PHE A 28 -7.30 -21.81 7.67
CA PHE A 28 -7.90 -22.18 8.93
C PHE A 28 -9.01 -23.19 8.66
N LYS A 29 -8.94 -24.29 9.35
CA LYS A 29 -9.99 -25.28 9.31
C LYS A 29 -11.00 -25.01 10.42
N VAL A 30 -12.23 -24.74 10.04
CA VAL A 30 -13.35 -24.58 10.96
C VAL A 30 -14.32 -25.72 10.71
N GLY A 31 -14.34 -26.67 11.61
CA GLY A 31 -15.13 -27.89 11.44
C GLY A 31 -14.54 -28.76 10.34
N GLU A 32 -15.39 -29.24 9.42
CA GLU A 32 -14.98 -30.02 8.23
C GLU A 32 -14.74 -29.13 6.99
N THR A 33 -14.96 -27.82 7.13
CA THR A 33 -14.83 -26.89 6.02
C THR A 33 -13.51 -26.15 6.13
N THR A 34 -12.71 -26.24 5.09
CA THR A 34 -11.52 -25.41 4.94
C THR A 34 -11.96 -24.04 4.46
N ASN A 35 -11.76 -23.03 5.29
CA ASN A 35 -12.03 -21.66 4.94
C ASN A 35 -10.72 -20.92 4.68
N PHE A 36 -10.62 -20.29 3.53
CA PHE A 36 -9.58 -19.33 3.27
C PHE A 36 -9.77 -18.12 4.16
N ILE A 37 -8.82 -17.84 5.00
CA ILE A 37 -8.81 -16.60 5.77
C ILE A 37 -8.07 -15.50 5.03
N ALA A 38 -7.07 -15.86 4.25
CA ALA A 38 -6.44 -14.93 3.32
C ALA A 38 -5.62 -15.70 2.28
N THR A 39 -5.92 -15.50 1.03
CA THR A 39 -5.10 -15.99 -0.09
C THR A 39 -3.82 -15.16 -0.26
N LYS A 40 -3.79 -13.96 0.28
CA LYS A 40 -2.61 -13.12 0.39
C LYS A 40 -2.72 -12.33 1.68
N GLN A 41 -1.93 -12.69 2.67
CA GLN A 41 -1.82 -11.87 3.86
C GLN A 41 -1.00 -10.62 3.51
N TYR A 42 -1.68 -9.52 3.32
CA TYR A 42 -1.05 -8.22 3.23
C TYR A 42 -1.73 -7.27 4.21
N ASP A 43 -0.94 -6.38 4.74
CA ASP A 43 -1.42 -5.25 5.53
C ASP A 43 -1.35 -3.98 4.69
N THR A 44 -1.94 -2.91 5.18
CA THR A 44 -2.02 -1.66 4.45
C THR A 44 -1.67 -0.49 5.34
N HIS A 45 -0.74 0.34 4.90
CA HIS A 45 -0.53 1.66 5.47
C HIS A 45 -1.05 2.74 4.53
N ALA A 46 -1.77 3.71 5.08
CA ALA A 46 -2.40 4.78 4.31
C ALA A 46 -1.96 6.16 4.81
N TRP A 47 -1.58 7.02 3.87
CA TRP A 47 -1.44 8.46 4.11
C TRP A 47 -2.63 9.17 3.49
N HIS A 48 -3.32 9.98 4.30
CA HIS A 48 -4.50 10.74 3.90
C HIS A 48 -4.20 12.23 3.87
N LEU A 49 -4.31 12.83 2.70
CA LEU A 49 -4.21 14.26 2.49
C LEU A 49 -5.60 14.87 2.53
N ASN A 50 -6.06 15.22 3.73
CA ASN A 50 -7.40 15.75 3.93
C ASN A 50 -7.51 17.23 3.54
N ARG A 51 -8.64 17.61 2.97
CA ARG A 51 -8.93 18.98 2.50
C ARG A 51 -7.90 19.45 1.47
N LEU A 52 -7.68 20.76 1.40
CA LEU A 52 -6.65 21.35 0.54
C LEU A 52 -5.26 20.95 1.04
N TYR A 53 -4.50 20.31 0.17
CA TYR A 53 -3.12 19.97 0.44
C TYR A 53 -2.17 20.75 -0.48
N LYS A 54 -0.96 20.95 -0.03
CA LYS A 54 0.08 21.74 -0.73
C LYS A 54 1.35 20.90 -0.89
N ARG A 55 2.22 21.37 -1.79
CA ARG A 55 3.58 20.82 -1.90
C ARG A 55 4.29 20.91 -0.56
N GLY A 56 4.96 19.86 -0.17
CA GLY A 56 5.77 19.82 1.05
C GLY A 56 6.08 18.40 1.51
N VAL A 57 6.89 18.32 2.51
CA VAL A 57 7.08 17.06 3.25
C VAL A 57 5.76 16.71 3.87
N GLY A 58 5.43 15.44 3.76
CA GLY A 58 4.16 14.84 4.13
C GLY A 58 3.46 15.50 5.29
N VAL A 59 2.21 15.36 5.36
CA VAL A 59 1.35 16.14 6.26
C VAL A 59 1.99 16.26 7.64
N GLU A 60 2.62 17.39 7.89
CA GLU A 60 3.29 17.64 9.16
C GLU A 60 2.34 17.29 10.31
N GLY A 61 2.71 16.26 11.04
CA GLY A 61 2.14 15.93 12.34
C GLY A 61 0.92 15.01 12.38
N ARG A 62 0.38 14.47 11.26
CA ARG A 62 -0.77 13.56 11.32
C ARG A 62 -0.53 12.16 10.78
N ASP A 63 0.21 12.04 9.70
CA ASP A 63 0.46 10.75 9.06
C ASP A 63 1.96 10.46 8.97
N GLY A 64 2.65 10.86 9.92
CA GLY A 64 4.05 10.78 10.25
C GLY A 64 4.93 9.81 9.45
N ILE A 65 5.99 9.43 10.07
CA ILE A 65 6.86 8.36 9.61
C ILE A 65 6.19 7.02 9.91
N PHE A 66 6.06 6.18 8.91
CA PHE A 66 5.65 4.79 9.07
C PHE A 66 6.88 3.92 9.38
N PRO A 67 7.03 3.43 10.61
CA PRO A 67 8.13 2.54 10.97
C PRO A 67 7.87 1.14 10.42
N VAL A 68 8.90 0.53 9.84
CA VAL A 68 8.87 -0.85 9.39
C VAL A 68 9.19 -1.73 10.60
N LEU A 69 8.22 -2.49 11.09
CA LEU A 69 8.35 -3.27 12.32
C LEU A 69 8.91 -4.68 12.10
N PHE A 70 8.86 -5.16 10.88
CA PHE A 70 9.35 -6.47 10.46
C PHE A 70 9.80 -6.41 9.00
N ASP A 71 10.57 -7.38 8.55
CA ASP A 71 10.97 -7.47 7.16
C ASP A 71 9.75 -7.61 6.27
N MET A 72 9.58 -6.71 5.32
CA MET A 72 8.39 -6.66 4.49
C MET A 72 8.67 -6.41 3.02
N GLU A 73 7.73 -6.80 2.19
CA GLU A 73 7.68 -6.55 0.75
C GLU A 73 6.42 -5.78 0.38
N ILE A 74 6.57 -4.75 -0.44
CA ILE A 74 5.41 -4.05 -1.01
C ILE A 74 4.83 -4.88 -2.15
N VAL A 75 3.54 -5.16 -2.06
CA VAL A 75 2.78 -5.97 -3.03
C VAL A 75 1.78 -5.16 -3.84
N GLY A 76 1.46 -3.95 -3.40
CA GLY A 76 0.51 -3.10 -4.11
C GLY A 76 0.57 -1.64 -3.72
N ILE A 77 0.06 -0.79 -4.60
CA ILE A 77 -0.11 0.64 -4.40
C ILE A 77 -1.53 1.01 -4.80
N THR A 78 -2.21 1.76 -3.94
CA THR A 78 -3.50 2.37 -4.26
C THR A 78 -3.40 3.88 -4.10
N LEU A 79 -3.77 4.59 -5.15
CA LEU A 79 -3.93 6.04 -5.14
C LEU A 79 -5.42 6.36 -5.29
N TRP A 80 -5.93 7.23 -4.44
CA TRP A 80 -7.32 7.67 -4.49
C TRP A 80 -7.38 9.20 -4.45
N ASN A 81 -8.24 9.77 -5.28
CA ASN A 81 -8.46 11.20 -5.38
C ASN A 81 -9.95 11.50 -5.32
N ARG A 82 -10.37 12.33 -4.38
CA ARG A 82 -11.76 12.72 -4.24
C ARG A 82 -12.11 13.92 -5.08
N LYS A 83 -11.26 14.94 -5.10
CA LYS A 83 -11.53 16.19 -5.81
C LYS A 83 -10.32 16.64 -6.60
N THR A 84 -10.51 16.70 -7.89
CA THR A 84 -9.52 17.22 -8.83
C THR A 84 -9.40 18.74 -8.70
N GLY A 85 -8.19 19.23 -8.77
CA GLY A 85 -7.92 20.67 -8.83
C GLY A 85 -8.24 21.30 -10.19
N SER A 86 -8.00 22.57 -10.30
CA SER A 86 -8.24 23.35 -11.52
C SER A 86 -7.01 23.47 -12.44
N ALA A 87 -5.82 23.21 -11.93
CA ALA A 87 -4.57 23.30 -12.70
C ALA A 87 -3.45 22.47 -12.07
N GLY A 88 -2.52 22.00 -12.89
CA GLY A 88 -1.31 21.31 -12.47
C GLY A 88 -1.46 19.81 -12.31
N THR A 89 -0.54 19.23 -11.56
CA THR A 89 -0.46 17.79 -11.28
C THR A 89 -0.15 17.59 -9.81
N THR A 90 -0.84 16.65 -9.16
CA THR A 90 -0.45 16.12 -7.87
C THR A 90 0.50 14.95 -8.10
N THR A 91 1.71 15.05 -7.57
CA THR A 91 2.72 13.98 -7.59
C THR A 91 3.08 13.63 -6.16
N LEU A 92 2.93 12.38 -5.81
CA LEU A 92 3.24 11.85 -4.50
C LEU A 92 4.51 11.00 -4.56
N ASP A 93 5.28 11.05 -3.50
CA ASP A 93 6.45 10.23 -3.30
C ASP A 93 6.38 9.56 -1.93
N VAL A 94 6.91 8.37 -1.82
CA VAL A 94 7.23 7.76 -0.54
C VAL A 94 8.74 7.63 -0.47
N GLN A 95 9.31 8.32 0.49
CA GLN A 95 10.73 8.23 0.79
C GLN A 95 10.94 7.21 1.90
N TRP A 96 11.92 6.36 1.70
CA TRP A 96 12.37 5.41 2.71
C TRP A 96 13.65 5.92 3.39
N LEU A 97 13.81 5.55 4.64
CA LEU A 97 14.97 5.85 5.48
C LEU A 97 15.48 4.51 6.00
N SER A 98 16.75 4.23 5.78
CA SER A 98 17.37 3.00 6.27
C SER A 98 17.69 3.10 7.75
N ALA A 99 17.36 2.05 8.52
CA ALA A 99 17.76 1.94 9.91
C ALA A 99 19.28 1.74 10.09
N SER A 100 19.91 1.10 9.11
CA SER A 100 21.33 0.72 9.18
C SER A 100 22.30 1.75 8.62
N SER A 101 21.78 2.76 7.93
CA SER A 101 22.59 3.78 7.26
C SER A 101 21.83 5.09 7.20
N SER A 102 22.53 6.19 6.89
CA SER A 102 21.88 7.47 6.60
C SER A 102 21.29 7.54 5.18
N THR A 103 21.12 6.41 4.52
CA THR A 103 20.60 6.36 3.16
C THR A 103 19.10 6.59 3.18
N GLU A 104 18.66 7.50 2.35
CA GLU A 104 17.26 7.74 2.07
C GLU A 104 17.03 7.90 0.57
N GLY A 105 15.82 7.67 0.13
CA GLY A 105 15.47 7.84 -1.28
C GLY A 105 14.01 7.55 -1.55
N SER A 106 13.58 7.82 -2.78
CA SER A 106 12.25 7.43 -3.24
C SER A 106 12.17 5.91 -3.42
N ILE A 107 11.03 5.35 -3.03
CA ILE A 107 10.71 3.95 -3.38
C ILE A 107 10.31 3.81 -4.86
N PHE A 108 10.06 4.91 -5.54
CA PHE A 108 9.61 4.94 -6.93
C PHE A 108 10.72 5.36 -7.89
N SER A 109 10.82 4.67 -9.01
CA SER A 109 11.49 5.15 -10.21
C SER A 109 10.55 6.02 -11.06
N THR A 110 9.25 5.73 -11.05
CA THR A 110 8.20 6.59 -11.58
C THR A 110 7.18 6.85 -10.48
N LYS A 111 7.05 8.11 -10.08
CA LYS A 111 6.17 8.50 -8.98
C LYS A 111 4.69 8.49 -9.41
N PRO A 112 3.77 8.04 -8.53
CA PRO A 112 2.35 8.14 -8.81
C PRO A 112 1.90 9.60 -8.92
N ALA A 113 1.06 9.89 -9.90
CA ALA A 113 0.54 11.23 -10.08
C ALA A 113 -0.89 11.23 -10.65
N PHE A 114 -1.60 12.32 -10.34
CA PHE A 114 -2.86 12.71 -10.97
C PHE A 114 -2.76 14.11 -11.56
N ASN A 115 -3.33 14.32 -12.74
CA ASN A 115 -3.55 15.64 -13.32
C ASN A 115 -5.06 15.95 -13.43
N ILE A 116 -5.39 17.12 -13.94
CA ILE A 116 -6.78 17.59 -14.04
C ILE A 116 -7.71 16.69 -14.85
N ASN A 117 -7.19 15.80 -15.69
CA ASN A 117 -7.99 14.90 -16.53
C ASN A 117 -8.43 13.63 -15.78
N VAL A 118 -7.93 13.40 -14.58
CA VAL A 118 -8.27 12.20 -13.80
C VAL A 118 -9.74 12.15 -13.39
N GLY A 119 -10.40 13.32 -13.32
CA GLY A 119 -11.77 13.43 -12.81
C GLY A 119 -11.85 13.36 -11.28
N ASN A 120 -13.06 13.61 -10.77
CA ASN A 120 -13.34 13.47 -9.34
C ASN A 120 -13.62 12.01 -8.98
N GLN A 121 -13.31 11.64 -7.75
CA GLN A 121 -13.50 10.28 -7.20
C GLN A 121 -12.79 9.21 -8.05
N ALA A 122 -11.60 9.54 -8.50
CA ALA A 122 -10.77 8.64 -9.28
C ALA A 122 -9.81 7.84 -8.37
N TYR A 123 -9.50 6.64 -8.79
CA TYR A 123 -8.53 5.80 -8.11
C TYR A 123 -7.65 5.05 -9.11
N LEU A 124 -6.45 4.69 -8.67
CA LEU A 124 -5.52 3.84 -9.40
C LEU A 124 -5.04 2.75 -8.46
N ILE A 125 -5.14 1.51 -8.88
CA ILE A 125 -4.65 0.34 -8.16
C ILE A 125 -3.57 -0.33 -9.00
N LYS A 126 -2.37 -0.42 -8.44
CA LYS A 126 -1.21 -1.09 -9.02
C LYS A 126 -0.93 -2.37 -8.25
N ASP A 127 -0.95 -3.51 -8.93
CA ASP A 127 -0.36 -4.77 -8.47
C ASP A 127 1.14 -4.71 -8.74
N VAL A 128 1.94 -4.68 -7.70
CA VAL A 128 3.40 -4.57 -7.80
C VAL A 128 4.03 -5.90 -8.17
N LEU A 129 3.48 -7.01 -7.66
CA LEU A 129 4.02 -8.34 -7.90
C LEU A 129 3.93 -8.75 -9.37
N ASN A 130 2.81 -8.42 -10.02
CA ASN A 130 2.57 -8.75 -11.42
C ASN A 130 2.86 -7.57 -12.37
N ASP A 131 3.34 -6.45 -11.84
CA ASP A 131 3.61 -5.21 -12.58
C ASP A 131 2.41 -4.73 -13.42
N THR A 132 1.19 -4.91 -12.93
CA THR A 132 -0.04 -4.60 -13.66
C THR A 132 -0.85 -3.50 -12.99
N VAL A 133 -1.59 -2.72 -13.79
CA VAL A 133 -2.65 -1.83 -13.30
C VAL A 133 -3.93 -2.63 -13.21
N VAL A 134 -4.42 -2.85 -11.99
CA VAL A 134 -5.67 -3.59 -11.75
C VAL A 134 -6.87 -2.71 -12.05
N ALA A 135 -6.79 -1.44 -11.67
CA ALA A 135 -7.83 -0.44 -11.93
C ALA A 135 -7.21 0.96 -11.96
N GLY A 136 -7.79 1.84 -12.76
CA GLY A 136 -7.33 3.22 -12.87
C GLY A 136 -8.11 4.00 -13.92
N PRO A 137 -8.01 5.34 -13.92
CA PRO A 137 -8.64 6.16 -14.93
C PRO A 137 -7.97 5.97 -16.30
N ALA A 138 -8.75 6.11 -17.35
CA ALA A 138 -8.24 6.00 -18.72
C ALA A 138 -7.24 7.10 -19.10
N SER A 139 -7.27 8.22 -18.39
CA SER A 139 -6.36 9.34 -18.58
C SER A 139 -6.14 10.12 -17.29
N GLY A 140 -5.10 10.92 -17.24
CA GLY A 140 -4.85 11.83 -16.11
C GLY A 140 -4.12 11.22 -14.94
N SER A 141 -3.77 9.95 -14.97
CA SER A 141 -2.93 9.33 -13.96
C SER A 141 -1.58 8.89 -14.52
N THR A 142 -0.58 8.87 -13.65
CA THR A 142 0.73 8.25 -13.90
C THR A 142 0.84 7.04 -13.01
N THR A 143 1.02 5.88 -13.64
CA THR A 143 1.20 4.61 -12.95
C THR A 143 2.56 4.58 -12.24
N PRO A 144 2.61 4.26 -10.95
CA PRO A 144 3.87 4.14 -10.24
C PRO A 144 4.68 2.93 -10.73
N ILE A 145 6.01 3.12 -10.79
CA ILE A 145 6.97 2.03 -10.97
C ILE A 145 7.89 2.07 -9.75
N LEU A 146 7.99 0.97 -9.03
CA LEU A 146 8.83 0.88 -7.85
C LEU A 146 10.27 0.56 -8.23
N SER A 147 11.20 1.21 -7.55
CA SER A 147 12.63 0.91 -7.58
C SER A 147 13.09 0.14 -6.34
N LYS A 148 12.28 0.19 -5.26
CA LYS A 148 12.52 -0.54 -4.02
C LYS A 148 11.21 -1.12 -3.51
N THR A 149 11.18 -2.42 -3.30
CA THR A 149 10.01 -3.15 -2.81
C THR A 149 10.24 -3.80 -1.45
N ASN A 150 11.50 -4.10 -1.12
CA ASN A 150 11.87 -4.82 0.11
C ASN A 150 12.43 -3.85 1.16
N PHE A 151 11.99 -4.05 2.40
CA PHE A 151 12.37 -3.23 3.55
C PHE A 151 12.68 -4.12 4.73
N ASP A 152 13.65 -3.71 5.53
CA ASP A 152 14.09 -4.45 6.71
C ASP A 152 13.46 -3.83 7.97
N ALA A 153 13.30 -4.62 9.01
CA ALA A 153 12.82 -4.14 10.30
C ALA A 153 13.69 -2.99 10.81
N GLY A 154 13.05 -1.91 11.22
CA GLY A 154 13.70 -0.68 11.65
C GLY A 154 13.83 0.39 10.57
N ASP A 155 13.67 0.05 9.29
CA ASP A 155 13.51 1.07 8.25
C ASP A 155 12.27 1.93 8.54
N ALA A 156 12.16 3.03 7.84
CA ALA A 156 10.97 3.90 7.96
C ALA A 156 10.59 4.47 6.59
N MET A 157 9.33 4.85 6.46
CA MET A 157 8.81 5.51 5.26
C MET A 157 8.10 6.80 5.62
N LYS A 158 8.17 7.78 4.74
CA LYS A 158 7.43 9.04 4.85
C LYS A 158 6.82 9.43 3.51
N LEU A 159 5.63 10.01 3.55
CA LEU A 159 5.00 10.60 2.36
C LEU A 159 5.60 11.98 2.08
N VAL A 160 5.85 12.24 0.82
CA VAL A 160 6.27 13.55 0.30
C VAL A 160 5.33 13.98 -0.83
N ILE A 161 4.87 15.22 -0.79
CA ILE A 161 4.08 15.82 -1.86
C ILE A 161 5.00 16.67 -2.73
N ASP A 162 5.44 16.11 -3.85
CA ASP A 162 6.34 16.82 -4.77
C ASP A 162 5.65 17.98 -5.47
N SER A 163 4.41 17.77 -5.86
CA SER A 163 3.54 18.81 -6.42
C SER A 163 2.09 18.56 -6.04
N ALA A 164 1.30 19.61 -6.05
CA ALA A 164 -0.13 19.54 -5.78
C ALA A 164 -0.91 20.36 -6.81
N MET A 165 -2.00 19.83 -7.31
CA MET A 165 -2.95 20.56 -8.14
C MET A 165 -3.56 21.71 -7.35
N THR A 166 -3.78 22.84 -8.01
CA THR A 166 -4.43 23.99 -7.39
C THR A 166 -5.88 23.64 -7.03
N GLY A 167 -6.21 23.74 -5.76
CA GLY A 167 -7.57 23.49 -5.28
C GLY A 167 -7.98 22.01 -5.23
N ALA A 168 -7.05 21.08 -5.37
CA ALA A 168 -7.34 19.68 -5.12
C ALA A 168 -7.55 19.40 -3.63
N GLU A 169 -8.44 18.47 -3.33
CA GLU A 169 -8.77 18.09 -1.95
C GLU A 169 -8.87 16.57 -1.82
N ASP A 170 -8.51 16.08 -0.64
CA ASP A 170 -8.70 14.70 -0.20
C ASP A 170 -8.11 13.67 -1.18
N CYS A 171 -6.83 13.51 -1.12
CA CYS A 171 -6.07 12.48 -1.82
C CYS A 171 -5.49 11.49 -0.81
N SER A 172 -5.44 10.22 -1.16
CA SER A 172 -4.81 9.18 -0.32
C SER A 172 -3.85 8.34 -1.14
N LEU A 173 -2.73 8.01 -0.54
CA LEU A 173 -1.79 7.01 -1.04
C LEU A 173 -1.74 5.87 -0.03
N LEU A 174 -1.95 4.65 -0.51
CA LEU A 174 -1.88 3.43 0.29
C LEU A 174 -0.78 2.55 -0.27
N ILE A 175 0.01 1.98 0.60
CA ILE A 175 0.90 0.86 0.27
C ILE A 175 0.33 -0.41 0.89
N HIS A 176 0.34 -1.47 0.12
CA HIS A 176 -0.02 -2.81 0.57
C HIS A 176 1.27 -3.61 0.66
N PHE A 177 1.46 -4.29 1.77
CA PHE A 177 2.71 -5.03 2.04
C PHE A 177 2.42 -6.36 2.73
N ARG A 178 3.35 -7.29 2.64
CA ARG A 178 3.33 -8.57 3.32
C ARG A 178 4.65 -8.82 4.06
N PRO A 179 4.67 -9.67 5.09
CA PRO A 179 5.92 -10.19 5.64
C PRO A 179 6.77 -10.87 4.56
N ARG A 180 8.09 -10.76 4.71
CA ARG A 180 9.07 -11.39 3.82
C ARG A 180 9.82 -12.50 4.55
#